data_e4ee0050a54a6f271ae62168ff910d04
#
_entry.id   e4ee0050a54a6f271ae62168ff910d04
#
_cell.length_a   1.000
_cell.length_b   1.000
_cell.length_c   1.000
_cell.angle_alpha   90.00
_cell.angle_beta   90.00
_cell.angle_gamma   90.00
#
_symmetry.space_group_name_H-M   'P 1'
#
loop_
_entity.id
_entity.type
_entity.pdbx_description
1 polymer ?
#
loop_
_entity_poly.entity_id
_entity_poly.type
_entity_poly.pdbx_seq_one_letter_code
_entity_poly.pdbx_strand_id
1 'polypeptide(L)'
;MPDTTFVADVRAGLAAAKEAAGDGYVDVLGADVARQCFELGEVDEVLAIVAPVLLGDGTLFFHVPGGREASLERVRVETLPHAVNLWFRPVPARP
;
A
#
# COMPACT_ATOMS: atom_id res chain seq x y z
N MET A 1 -20.92 -10.57 8.70
CA MET A 1 -19.57 -10.60 8.14
C MET A 1 -19.59 -10.76 6.64
N PRO A 2 -18.90 -9.94 5.93
CA PRO A 2 -18.73 -10.21 4.51
C PRO A 2 -18.03 -11.53 4.29
N ASP A 3 -18.27 -12.12 3.17
CA ASP A 3 -17.64 -13.37 2.81
C ASP A 3 -16.13 -13.18 2.64
N THR A 4 -15.39 -14.19 3.04
CA THR A 4 -13.94 -14.23 2.86
C THR A 4 -13.60 -15.21 1.74
N THR A 5 -12.80 -14.74 0.80
CA THR A 5 -12.34 -15.56 -0.30
C THR A 5 -10.85 -15.82 -0.13
N PHE A 6 -10.45 -17.09 -0.20
CA PHE A 6 -9.04 -17.46 -0.12
C PHE A 6 -8.48 -17.70 -1.51
N VAL A 7 -7.30 -17.16 -1.77
CA VAL A 7 -6.64 -17.29 -3.07
C VAL A 7 -5.18 -17.71 -2.88
N ALA A 8 -4.62 -18.29 -3.93
CA ALA A 8 -3.28 -18.88 -3.85
C ALA A 8 -2.15 -17.86 -4.04
N ASP A 9 -2.41 -16.76 -4.70
CA ASP A 9 -1.38 -15.77 -4.95
C ASP A 9 -1.95 -14.35 -5.02
N VAL A 10 -1.06 -13.36 -5.05
CA VAL A 10 -1.43 -11.95 -5.03
C VAL A 10 -2.19 -11.53 -6.29
N ARG A 11 -1.82 -12.05 -7.46
CA ARG A 11 -2.52 -11.70 -8.71
C ARG A 11 -3.97 -12.13 -8.67
N ALA A 12 -4.22 -13.37 -8.23
CA ALA A 12 -5.58 -13.89 -8.09
C ALA A 12 -6.35 -13.10 -7.05
N GLY A 13 -5.70 -12.74 -5.94
CA GLY A 13 -6.32 -11.94 -4.89
C GLY A 13 -6.72 -10.55 -5.38
N LEU A 14 -5.84 -9.88 -6.11
CA LEU A 14 -6.13 -8.57 -6.69
C LEU A 14 -7.29 -8.63 -7.68
N ALA A 15 -7.30 -9.65 -8.55
CA ALA A 15 -8.36 -9.79 -9.53
C ALA A 15 -9.72 -9.96 -8.85
N ALA A 16 -9.78 -10.82 -7.82
CA ALA A 16 -11.01 -11.05 -7.06
C ALA A 16 -11.44 -9.78 -6.32
N ALA A 17 -10.50 -9.08 -5.70
CA ALA A 17 -10.80 -7.86 -4.96
C ALA A 17 -11.29 -6.73 -5.87
N LYS A 18 -10.69 -6.56 -7.04
CA LYS A 18 -11.11 -5.55 -8.00
C LYS A 18 -12.51 -5.83 -8.52
N GLU A 19 -12.82 -7.09 -8.79
CA GLU A 19 -14.15 -7.47 -9.22
C GLU A 19 -15.19 -7.17 -8.13
N ALA A 20 -14.88 -7.49 -6.89
CA ALA A 20 -15.78 -7.22 -5.77
C ALA A 20 -15.95 -5.73 -5.49
N ALA A 21 -14.89 -4.95 -5.67
CA ALA A 21 -14.91 -3.51 -5.40
C ALA A 21 -15.63 -2.70 -6.48
N GLY A 22 -15.71 -3.20 -7.72
CA GLY A 22 -16.26 -2.43 -8.84
C GLY A 22 -15.52 -1.13 -9.03
N ASP A 23 -16.19 0.00 -8.79
CA ASP A 23 -15.60 1.33 -8.87
C ASP A 23 -14.97 1.80 -7.55
N GLY A 24 -15.06 0.99 -6.49
CA GLY A 24 -14.54 1.34 -5.19
C GLY A 24 -13.04 1.11 -5.06
N TYR A 25 -12.54 1.33 -3.85
CA TYR A 25 -11.13 1.10 -3.53
C TYR A 25 -10.88 -0.33 -3.10
N VAL A 26 -9.67 -0.80 -3.38
CA VAL A 26 -9.16 -2.04 -2.82
C VAL A 26 -8.03 -1.65 -1.85
N ASP A 27 -8.22 -1.95 -0.57
CA ASP A 27 -7.21 -1.71 0.44
C ASP A 27 -6.31 -2.92 0.58
N VAL A 28 -5.01 -2.70 0.50
CA VAL A 28 -4.02 -3.76 0.66
C VAL A 28 -3.37 -3.59 2.03
N LEU A 29 -3.47 -4.61 2.86
CA LEU A 29 -2.90 -4.61 4.20
C LEU A 29 -1.75 -5.60 4.29
N GLY A 30 -0.73 -5.24 5.06
CA GLY A 30 0.44 -6.08 5.26
C GLY A 30 1.58 -5.68 4.33
N ALA A 31 2.77 -5.49 4.91
CA ALA A 31 3.92 -4.97 4.18
C ALA A 31 4.38 -5.87 3.03
N ASP A 32 4.33 -7.20 3.22
CA ASP A 32 4.77 -8.12 2.18
C ASP A 32 3.81 -8.15 0.99
N VAL A 33 2.52 -8.21 1.24
CA VAL A 33 1.52 -8.18 0.17
C VAL A 33 1.56 -6.85 -0.55
N ALA A 34 1.70 -5.75 0.19
CA ALA A 34 1.81 -4.42 -0.40
C ALA A 34 3.05 -4.31 -1.30
N ARG A 35 4.17 -4.85 -0.88
CA ARG A 35 5.39 -4.90 -1.70
C ARG A 35 5.15 -5.65 -3.01
N GLN A 36 4.51 -6.82 -2.93
CA GLN A 36 4.21 -7.60 -4.12
C GLN A 36 3.30 -6.85 -5.07
N CYS A 37 2.26 -6.20 -4.56
CA CYS A 37 1.38 -5.36 -5.37
C CYS A 37 2.13 -4.22 -6.04
N PHE A 38 3.04 -3.59 -5.30
CA PHE A 38 3.85 -2.50 -5.84
C PHE A 38 4.76 -2.98 -6.98
N GLU A 39 5.39 -4.14 -6.80
CA GLU A 39 6.26 -4.72 -7.83
C GLU A 39 5.48 -5.12 -9.09
N LEU A 40 4.20 -5.47 -8.95
CA LEU A 40 3.33 -5.77 -10.08
C LEU A 40 2.79 -4.52 -10.78
N GLY A 41 3.09 -3.33 -10.25
CA GLY A 41 2.56 -2.08 -10.81
C GLY A 41 1.10 -1.85 -10.52
N GLU A 42 0.57 -2.48 -9.46
CA GLU A 42 -0.85 -2.47 -9.14
C GLU A 42 -1.21 -1.52 -7.99
N VAL A 43 -0.28 -0.67 -7.58
CA VAL A 43 -0.53 0.31 -6.50
C VAL A 43 -0.81 1.68 -7.12
N ASP A 44 -1.99 2.20 -6.86
CA ASP A 44 -2.40 3.53 -7.35
C ASP A 44 -2.12 4.62 -6.33
N GLU A 45 -2.25 4.30 -5.05
CA GLU A 45 -2.00 5.24 -3.95
C GLU A 45 -1.37 4.53 -2.77
N VAL A 46 -0.55 5.28 -2.04
CA VAL A 46 0.04 4.83 -0.78
C VAL A 46 -0.41 5.79 0.31
N LEU A 47 -1.04 5.26 1.36
CA LEU A 47 -1.39 6.03 2.54
C LEU A 47 -0.41 5.68 3.66
N ALA A 48 0.35 6.65 4.11
CA ALA A 48 1.21 6.52 5.28
C ALA A 48 0.61 7.29 6.45
N ILE A 49 0.45 6.61 7.57
CA ILE A 49 -0.06 7.20 8.79
C ILE A 49 1.09 7.28 9.78
N VAL A 50 1.46 8.50 10.15
CA VAL A 50 2.57 8.73 11.08
C VAL A 50 1.99 9.12 12.44
N ALA A 51 2.21 8.27 13.44
CA ALA A 51 1.79 8.53 14.80
C ALA A 51 2.97 9.08 15.61
N PRO A 52 2.71 9.94 16.62
CA PRO A 52 3.79 10.55 17.41
C PRO A 52 4.30 9.59 18.50
N VAL A 53 4.78 8.42 18.09
CA VAL A 53 5.27 7.36 18.98
C VAL A 53 6.52 6.75 18.37
N LEU A 54 7.54 6.55 19.18
CA LEU A 54 8.73 5.81 18.78
C LEU A 54 8.68 4.44 19.44
N LEU A 55 8.51 3.40 18.62
CA LEU A 55 8.39 2.02 19.13
C LEU A 55 9.74 1.34 19.32
N GLY A 56 10.76 1.79 18.58
CA GLY A 56 12.10 1.21 18.65
C GLY A 56 12.29 -0.06 17.84
N ASP A 57 11.21 -0.65 17.36
CA ASP A 57 11.26 -1.86 16.55
C ASP A 57 9.99 -1.96 15.70
N GLY A 58 10.01 -2.80 14.68
CA GLY A 58 8.83 -2.99 13.85
C GLY A 58 9.16 -3.55 12.47
N THR A 59 8.13 -3.66 11.65
CA THR A 59 8.25 -4.11 10.27
C THR A 59 8.51 -2.93 9.36
N LEU A 60 9.42 -3.05 8.43
CA LEU A 60 9.69 -2.01 7.45
C LEU A 60 8.44 -1.76 6.61
N PHE A 61 8.15 -0.48 6.38
CA PHE A 61 7.00 -0.09 5.57
C PHE A 61 7.11 -0.60 4.14
N PHE A 62 8.31 -0.56 3.58
CA PHE A 62 8.59 -1.07 2.24
C PHE A 62 9.99 -1.68 2.23
N HIS A 63 10.08 -2.96 1.88
CA HIS A 63 11.36 -3.67 1.84
C HIS A 63 11.43 -4.58 0.62
N VAL A 64 12.49 -4.41 -0.16
CA VAL A 64 12.81 -5.30 -1.27
C VAL A 64 14.24 -5.81 -1.04
N PRO A 65 14.47 -7.13 -1.03
CA PRO A 65 15.82 -7.67 -0.89
C PRO A 65 16.76 -7.05 -1.92
N GLY A 66 17.91 -6.55 -1.47
CA GLY A 66 18.85 -5.84 -2.34
C GLY A 66 18.55 -4.35 -2.49
N GLY A 67 17.41 -3.90 -2.01
CA GLY A 67 16.99 -2.50 -2.08
C GLY A 67 16.36 -2.12 -3.42
N ARG A 68 15.47 -1.17 -3.35
CA ARG A 68 14.86 -0.57 -4.55
C ARG A 68 14.39 0.82 -4.19
N GLU A 69 14.79 1.80 -4.97
CA GLU A 69 14.28 3.15 -4.82
C GLU A 69 13.05 3.35 -5.69
N ALA A 70 12.00 3.88 -5.09
CA ALA A 70 10.79 4.22 -5.80
C ALA A 70 10.39 5.63 -5.43
N SER A 71 10.10 6.46 -6.43
CA SER A 71 9.69 7.84 -6.21
C SER A 71 8.19 7.94 -6.03
N LEU A 72 7.78 8.78 -5.09
CA LEU A 72 6.37 9.03 -4.80
C LEU A 72 6.09 10.52 -4.90
N GLU A 73 4.92 10.85 -5.44
CA GLU A 73 4.41 12.22 -5.45
C GLU A 73 3.43 12.37 -4.30
N ARG A 74 3.61 13.37 -3.47
CA ARG A 74 2.67 13.64 -2.39
C ARG A 74 1.45 14.37 -2.95
N VAL A 75 0.28 13.79 -2.78
CA VAL A 75 -0.96 14.35 -3.31
C VAL A 75 -1.87 14.94 -2.26
N ARG A 76 -1.72 14.53 -1.00
CA ARG A 76 -2.56 15.05 0.08
C ARG A 76 -1.89 14.86 1.44
N VAL A 77 -2.12 15.81 2.34
CA VAL A 77 -1.69 15.73 3.75
C VAL A 77 -2.87 16.09 4.63
N GLU A 78 -3.08 15.31 5.68
CA GLU A 78 -4.08 15.61 6.68
C GLU A 78 -3.44 15.54 8.06
N THR A 79 -3.50 16.64 8.80
CA THR A 79 -2.95 16.71 10.15
C THR A 79 -4.07 16.51 11.16
N LEU A 80 -3.91 15.51 12.01
CA LEU A 80 -4.84 15.17 13.08
C LEU A 80 -4.15 15.37 14.43
N PRO A 81 -4.90 15.43 15.56
CA PRO A 81 -4.27 15.59 16.85
C PRO A 81 -3.25 14.52 17.22
N HIS A 82 -3.44 13.29 16.75
CA HIS A 82 -2.60 12.14 17.11
C HIS A 82 -1.96 11.45 15.93
N ALA A 83 -2.01 12.03 14.74
CA ALA A 83 -1.40 11.43 13.55
C ALA A 83 -1.30 12.44 12.42
N VAL A 84 -0.45 12.13 11.46
CA VAL A 84 -0.42 12.82 10.17
C VAL A 84 -0.64 11.77 9.09
N ASN A 85 -1.63 11.98 8.26
CA ASN A 85 -1.92 11.11 7.13
C ASN A 85 -1.32 11.71 5.87
N LEU A 86 -0.55 10.91 5.15
CA LEU A 86 0.13 11.31 3.93
C LEU A 86 -0.30 10.41 2.80
N TRP A 87 -0.88 10.98 1.75
CA TRP A 87 -1.24 10.24 0.55
C TRP A 87 -0.24 10.52 -0.55
N PHE A 88 0.24 9.44 -1.19
CA PHE A 88 1.21 9.51 -2.27
C PHE A 88 0.71 8.73 -3.47
N ARG A 89 1.20 9.10 -4.65
CA ARG A 89 1.08 8.31 -5.86
C ARG A 89 2.45 7.87 -6.33
N PRO A 90 2.61 6.60 -6.72
CA PRO A 90 3.86 6.18 -7.34
C PRO A 90 4.11 6.97 -8.63
N VAL A 91 5.36 7.39 -8.82
CA VAL A 91 5.78 8.05 -10.04
C VAL A 91 6.24 6.95 -11.01
N PRO A 92 5.73 6.93 -12.25
CA PRO A 92 6.17 5.92 -13.21
C PRO A 92 7.67 5.96 -13.43
N ALA A 93 8.27 4.80 -13.61
CA ALA A 93 9.68 4.70 -13.93
C ALA A 93 9.94 5.37 -15.27
N ARG A 94 11.02 6.13 -15.36
CA ARG A 94 11.41 6.75 -16.61
C ARG A 94 12.07 5.71 -17.51
N PRO A 95 11.78 5.74 -18.82
CA PRO A 95 12.47 4.88 -19.74
C PRO A 95 13.95 5.21 -19.87
#